data_44ca9d0ed22e982fd05ec2ad7ee3acdc
#
_entry.id   44ca9d0ed22e982fd05ec2ad7ee3acdc
#
_cell.length_a   1.000
_cell.length_b   1.000
_cell.length_c   1.000
_cell.angle_alpha   90.00
_cell.angle_beta   90.00
_cell.angle_gamma   90.00
#
_symmetry.space_group_name_H-M   'P 1'
#
loop_
_entity.id
_entity.type
_entity.pdbx_description
1 polymer ?
#
loop_
_entity_poly.entity_id
_entity_poly.type
_entity_poly.pdbx_seq_one_letter_code
_entity_poly.pdbx_strand_id
1 'polypeptide(L)'
;MKKFLSMALIGCAVSAQAALPNNGGYTISDVSLVSQLPWDRRVTVNFTVTPPAGAPADGILHLALVASNGVDAVYVSDASVYGGNYCGASGRQTIVWDPTVDHKGVLFSDLAFHLAVAETNVTSLPYLSVRLADGKIGYHGMAITNQITNERFLTDYMAFRRIPATTSDEWKALSGGKETFTFGAVSNDCAVLYKVASDFIKEQPREIKLTKDFYMAVYPLTIGQLERLGFKQRENWANEWRRNDTYGRECNAATMGLTYNFLRGADTTAQYNFPASSDVAPDSLVGVLRARTGLDFDLPTEAQWEYACRAGSTNGYWFAETDELPSVVSLTNHVKSMYVNHFPPNAWGLYAMVGCCHQWTTTLGRTSNNANLNGWSNHNYVIFDEGAVDPVGPEPSYSAPYRIVRGSHFNANVNQTQAMWDGATRCILFRIYRTAYRYPQKVDSPSELQLCGARLSLTLP
;
A
#
# COMPACT_ATOMS: atom_id res chain seq x y z
N MET A 1 -30.43 4.91 26.76
CA MET A 1 -30.97 3.54 26.88
C MET A 1 -30.22 2.50 26.06
N LYS A 2 -29.06 2.81 25.40
CA LYS A 2 -28.21 1.83 24.63
C LYS A 2 -26.97 1.33 25.38
N LYS A 3 -26.73 1.82 26.62
CA LYS A 3 -25.54 1.42 27.42
C LYS A 3 -25.80 0.22 28.36
N PHE A 4 -27.06 -0.22 28.54
CA PHE A 4 -27.39 -1.29 29.49
C PHE A 4 -27.43 -2.71 28.89
N LEU A 5 -27.48 -2.87 27.55
CA LEU A 5 -27.55 -4.21 26.93
C LEU A 5 -26.20 -4.89 26.79
N SER A 6 -25.12 -4.12 26.75
CA SER A 6 -23.74 -4.64 26.63
C SER A 6 -23.20 -5.18 27.96
N MET A 7 -23.62 -4.59 29.08
CA MET A 7 -23.15 -5.03 30.41
C MET A 7 -23.71 -6.40 30.88
N ALA A 8 -24.86 -6.80 30.38
CA ALA A 8 -25.47 -8.08 30.80
C ALA A 8 -24.81 -9.31 30.19
N LEU A 9 -24.16 -9.18 29.03
CA LEU A 9 -23.43 -10.28 28.41
C LEU A 9 -22.03 -10.48 28.99
N ILE A 10 -21.39 -9.40 29.48
CA ILE A 10 -20.05 -9.46 30.08
C ILE A 10 -20.11 -10.02 31.51
N GLY A 11 -21.15 -9.73 32.27
CA GLY A 11 -21.31 -10.25 33.63
C GLY A 11 -21.52 -11.76 33.75
N CYS A 12 -21.96 -12.44 32.70
CA CYS A 12 -22.12 -13.89 32.69
C CYS A 12 -20.85 -14.66 32.29
N ALA A 13 -19.89 -14.02 31.68
CA ALA A 13 -18.69 -14.69 31.17
C ALA A 13 -17.56 -14.84 32.22
N VAL A 14 -17.58 -14.02 33.26
CA VAL A 14 -16.48 -13.97 34.26
C VAL A 14 -16.74 -14.82 35.50
N SER A 15 -17.99 -15.19 35.79
CA SER A 15 -18.35 -16.01 36.96
C SER A 15 -18.20 -17.52 36.75
N ALA A 16 -17.91 -17.95 35.52
CA ALA A 16 -17.49 -19.32 35.23
C ALA A 16 -16.20 -19.17 34.38
N GLN A 17 -15.13 -19.80 34.76
CA GLN A 17 -14.00 -20.12 33.90
C GLN A 17 -14.44 -21.03 32.73
N ALA A 18 -15.52 -20.69 32.07
CA ALA A 18 -15.95 -21.36 30.87
C ALA A 18 -14.91 -21.00 29.80
N ALA A 19 -14.15 -21.96 29.37
CA ALA A 19 -13.28 -21.84 28.22
C ALA A 19 -14.10 -21.20 27.10
N LEU A 20 -13.57 -20.09 26.53
CA LEU A 20 -14.18 -19.47 25.35
C LEU A 20 -14.40 -20.55 24.29
N PRO A 21 -15.57 -20.60 23.63
CA PRO A 21 -15.84 -21.59 22.61
C PRO A 21 -14.80 -21.43 21.50
N ASN A 22 -14.00 -22.48 21.27
CA ASN A 22 -12.94 -22.46 20.29
C ASN A 22 -13.45 -23.14 19.01
N ASN A 23 -13.73 -22.37 17.99
CA ASN A 23 -14.28 -22.86 16.74
C ASN A 23 -13.22 -23.53 15.86
N GLY A 24 -13.63 -24.56 15.11
CA GLY A 24 -12.81 -25.20 14.10
C GLY A 24 -11.67 -26.07 14.61
N GLY A 25 -11.64 -26.41 15.91
CA GLY A 25 -10.64 -27.33 16.47
C GLY A 25 -9.22 -26.79 16.60
N TYR A 26 -9.01 -25.48 16.44
CA TYR A 26 -7.73 -24.82 16.67
C TYR A 26 -7.39 -24.78 18.17
N THR A 27 -6.12 -24.89 18.49
CA THR A 27 -5.63 -24.76 19.87
C THR A 27 -4.80 -23.49 20.01
N ILE A 28 -5.07 -22.70 21.07
CA ILE A 28 -4.26 -21.54 21.46
C ILE A 28 -3.53 -21.90 22.75
N SER A 29 -2.20 -21.78 22.73
CA SER A 29 -1.31 -22.09 23.86
C SER A 29 -0.27 -20.98 24.06
N ASP A 30 0.52 -21.11 25.13
CA ASP A 30 1.66 -20.25 25.45
C ASP A 30 1.32 -18.76 25.51
N VAL A 31 0.11 -18.43 25.99
CA VAL A 31 -0.31 -17.04 26.14
C VAL A 31 0.57 -16.35 27.16
N SER A 32 1.27 -15.29 26.73
CA SER A 32 2.13 -14.51 27.59
C SER A 32 2.00 -13.03 27.30
N LEU A 33 2.11 -12.22 28.34
CA LEU A 33 1.98 -10.77 28.28
C LEU A 33 3.35 -10.12 28.44
N VAL A 34 3.62 -9.11 27.62
CA VAL A 34 4.81 -8.28 27.75
C VAL A 34 4.33 -6.82 27.81
N SER A 35 4.65 -6.16 28.91
CA SER A 35 4.40 -4.73 29.12
C SER A 35 5.73 -4.02 29.36
N GLN A 36 5.88 -2.82 28.81
CA GLN A 36 7.07 -1.99 28.98
C GLN A 36 6.76 -0.71 29.78
N LEU A 37 5.76 -0.76 30.67
CA LEU A 37 5.43 0.38 31.55
C LEU A 37 6.68 0.83 32.33
N PRO A 38 6.90 2.15 32.48
CA PRO A 38 6.05 3.25 32.01
C PRO A 38 6.35 3.74 30.60
N TRP A 39 7.30 3.14 29.90
CA TRP A 39 7.80 3.60 28.60
C TRP A 39 6.83 3.36 27.44
N ASP A 40 6.11 2.25 27.48
CA ASP A 40 5.06 1.92 26.55
C ASP A 40 3.81 1.47 27.31
N ARG A 41 2.68 2.13 27.06
CA ARG A 41 1.40 1.81 27.70
C ARG A 41 0.70 0.59 27.10
N ARG A 42 1.23 0.06 26.02
CA ARG A 42 0.65 -1.07 25.30
C ARG A 42 1.09 -2.38 25.93
N VAL A 43 0.20 -3.35 25.82
CA VAL A 43 0.43 -4.72 26.25
C VAL A 43 0.59 -5.59 24.99
N THR A 44 1.71 -6.25 24.87
CA THR A 44 1.94 -7.25 23.81
C THR A 44 1.49 -8.60 24.34
N VAL A 45 0.56 -9.23 23.64
CA VAL A 45 0.06 -10.57 23.92
C VAL A 45 0.66 -11.53 22.89
N ASN A 46 1.53 -12.43 23.32
CA ASN A 46 2.09 -13.50 22.51
C ASN A 46 1.37 -14.79 22.79
N PHE A 47 1.14 -15.60 21.76
CA PHE A 47 0.50 -16.91 21.86
C PHE A 47 0.90 -17.78 20.68
N THR A 48 0.61 -19.09 20.77
CA THR A 48 0.86 -20.07 19.73
C THR A 48 -0.48 -20.60 19.23
N VAL A 49 -0.68 -20.63 17.90
CA VAL A 49 -1.83 -21.25 17.26
C VAL A 49 -1.41 -22.58 16.66
N THR A 50 -2.14 -23.64 17.01
CA THR A 50 -1.97 -24.98 16.43
C THR A 50 -3.23 -25.35 15.65
N PRO A 51 -3.14 -25.54 14.32
CA PRO A 51 -4.27 -25.92 13.50
C PRO A 51 -4.65 -27.38 13.74
N PRO A 52 -5.93 -27.76 13.54
CA PRO A 52 -6.34 -29.16 13.51
C PRO A 52 -5.76 -29.88 12.28
N ALA A 53 -5.71 -31.19 12.33
CA ALA A 53 -5.19 -32.00 11.22
C ALA A 53 -5.96 -31.71 9.93
N GLY A 54 -5.23 -31.38 8.84
CA GLY A 54 -5.80 -31.07 7.52
C GLY A 54 -6.29 -29.64 7.33
N ALA A 55 -6.19 -28.78 8.32
CA ALA A 55 -6.48 -27.35 8.14
C ALA A 55 -5.36 -26.65 7.37
N PRO A 56 -5.66 -25.67 6.49
CA PRO A 56 -4.66 -24.89 5.80
C PRO A 56 -3.84 -24.07 6.81
N ALA A 57 -2.52 -24.09 6.64
CA ALA A 57 -1.59 -23.37 7.54
C ALA A 57 -1.53 -21.85 7.27
N ASP A 58 -2.00 -21.43 6.12
CA ASP A 58 -1.98 -20.04 5.60
C ASP A 58 -3.32 -19.30 5.80
N GLY A 59 -4.27 -19.91 6.47
CA GLY A 59 -5.57 -19.30 6.79
C GLY A 59 -5.46 -18.11 7.73
N ILE A 60 -6.51 -17.29 7.77
CA ILE A 60 -6.70 -16.21 8.73
C ILE A 60 -7.80 -16.59 9.71
N LEU A 61 -7.55 -16.37 10.99
CA LEU A 61 -8.50 -16.60 12.07
C LEU A 61 -8.95 -15.29 12.69
N HIS A 62 -10.24 -15.20 13.01
CA HIS A 62 -10.76 -14.16 13.90
C HIS A 62 -10.74 -14.66 15.33
N LEU A 63 -10.19 -13.87 16.26
CA LEU A 63 -10.06 -14.21 17.67
C LEU A 63 -11.13 -13.50 18.51
N ALA A 64 -11.73 -14.21 19.41
CA ALA A 64 -12.40 -13.61 20.56
C ALA A 64 -11.37 -13.35 21.65
N LEU A 65 -11.38 -12.12 22.18
CA LEU A 65 -10.48 -11.64 23.21
C LEU A 65 -11.27 -11.29 24.45
N VAL A 66 -10.83 -11.81 25.58
CA VAL A 66 -11.35 -11.42 26.91
C VAL A 66 -10.16 -11.11 27.79
N ALA A 67 -10.15 -9.93 28.41
CA ALA A 67 -9.15 -9.57 29.41
C ALA A 67 -9.76 -9.54 30.80
N SER A 68 -8.91 -9.76 31.81
CA SER A 68 -9.29 -9.64 33.23
C SER A 68 -8.18 -8.96 34.01
N ASN A 69 -8.53 -8.25 35.07
CA ASN A 69 -7.61 -7.70 36.08
C ASN A 69 -7.96 -8.35 37.42
N GLY A 70 -7.26 -9.42 37.74
CA GLY A 70 -7.68 -10.34 38.81
C GLY A 70 -9.03 -10.98 38.48
N VAL A 71 -10.06 -10.69 39.30
CA VAL A 71 -11.43 -11.25 39.12
C VAL A 71 -12.32 -10.36 38.24
N ASP A 72 -11.91 -9.15 37.97
CA ASP A 72 -12.72 -8.16 37.24
C ASP A 72 -12.51 -8.29 35.73
N ALA A 73 -13.60 -8.29 34.97
CA ALA A 73 -13.54 -8.26 33.51
C ALA A 73 -13.07 -6.89 33.02
N VAL A 74 -12.15 -6.90 32.07
CA VAL A 74 -11.64 -5.71 31.41
C VAL A 74 -12.13 -5.70 29.97
N TYR A 75 -12.84 -4.63 29.63
CA TYR A 75 -13.34 -4.45 28.26
C TYR A 75 -12.18 -4.20 27.27
N VAL A 76 -12.21 -4.92 26.17
CA VAL A 76 -11.27 -4.79 25.06
C VAL A 76 -12.08 -4.52 23.79
N SER A 77 -11.99 -3.31 23.24
CA SER A 77 -12.61 -3.00 21.96
C SER A 77 -11.71 -3.40 20.79
N ASP A 78 -12.29 -3.68 19.64
CA ASP A 78 -11.52 -3.91 18.40
C ASP A 78 -10.64 -2.72 18.05
N ALA A 79 -11.06 -1.50 18.39
CA ALA A 79 -10.29 -0.28 18.16
C ALA A 79 -9.04 -0.17 19.04
N SER A 80 -9.01 -0.86 20.18
CA SER A 80 -7.88 -0.84 21.13
C SER A 80 -6.82 -1.89 20.81
N VAL A 81 -7.10 -2.83 19.90
CA VAL A 81 -6.18 -3.89 19.51
C VAL A 81 -5.48 -3.51 18.20
N TYR A 82 -4.20 -3.20 18.28
CA TYR A 82 -3.37 -2.99 17.12
C TYR A 82 -3.18 -4.31 16.36
N GLY A 83 -3.60 -4.33 15.13
CA GLY A 83 -3.64 -5.56 14.37
C GLY A 83 -5.02 -6.19 14.29
N GLY A 84 -5.99 -5.63 15.00
CA GLY A 84 -7.32 -6.22 15.12
C GLY A 84 -7.27 -7.58 15.81
N ASN A 85 -8.43 -8.22 15.91
CA ASN A 85 -8.57 -9.55 16.52
C ASN A 85 -8.32 -10.67 15.49
N TYR A 86 -7.36 -10.49 14.59
CA TYR A 86 -7.08 -11.45 13.51
C TYR A 86 -5.63 -11.93 13.59
N CYS A 87 -5.43 -13.21 13.31
CA CYS A 87 -4.08 -13.78 13.29
C CYS A 87 -3.96 -14.87 12.20
N GLY A 88 -2.74 -15.28 11.92
CA GLY A 88 -2.48 -16.44 11.08
C GLY A 88 -2.95 -17.74 11.73
N ALA A 89 -3.31 -18.72 10.90
CA ALA A 89 -3.89 -20.00 11.31
C ALA A 89 -2.88 -20.94 11.97
N SER A 90 -1.58 -20.60 11.98
CA SER A 90 -0.56 -21.47 12.58
C SER A 90 0.61 -20.69 13.16
N GLY A 91 1.32 -21.33 14.08
CA GLY A 91 2.58 -20.85 14.65
C GLY A 91 2.43 -19.74 15.67
N ARG A 92 3.56 -19.07 15.97
CA ARG A 92 3.62 -18.04 16.99
C ARG A 92 3.03 -16.73 16.50
N GLN A 93 2.04 -16.21 17.23
CA GLN A 93 1.30 -15.01 16.90
C GLN A 93 1.49 -13.93 17.97
N THR A 94 1.18 -12.70 17.61
CA THR A 94 1.27 -11.55 18.53
C THR A 94 0.17 -10.57 18.20
N ILE A 95 -0.56 -10.12 19.22
CA ILE A 95 -1.44 -8.95 19.16
C ILE A 95 -0.95 -7.89 20.15
N VAL A 96 -1.28 -6.65 19.89
CA VAL A 96 -0.89 -5.53 20.76
C VAL A 96 -2.14 -4.78 21.18
N TRP A 97 -2.41 -4.74 22.47
CA TRP A 97 -3.52 -3.99 23.04
C TRP A 97 -3.06 -2.65 23.60
N ASP A 98 -3.79 -1.59 23.29
CA ASP A 98 -3.61 -0.26 23.88
C ASP A 98 -4.75 0.01 24.85
N PRO A 99 -4.57 -0.21 26.15
CA PRO A 99 -5.60 0.00 27.14
C PRO A 99 -6.05 1.46 27.23
N THR A 100 -5.25 2.42 26.79
CA THR A 100 -5.59 3.84 26.90
C THR A 100 -6.72 4.26 25.97
N VAL A 101 -7.03 3.46 24.97
CA VAL A 101 -8.17 3.67 24.07
C VAL A 101 -9.49 3.45 24.81
N ASP A 102 -9.58 2.36 25.59
CA ASP A 102 -10.79 1.96 26.30
C ASP A 102 -10.81 2.44 27.77
N HIS A 103 -9.63 2.53 28.40
CA HIS A 103 -9.44 2.71 29.84
C HIS A 103 -8.44 3.83 30.15
N LYS A 104 -8.77 5.05 29.76
CA LYS A 104 -7.89 6.21 29.96
C LYS A 104 -7.60 6.46 31.45
N GLY A 105 -6.32 6.44 31.80
CA GLY A 105 -5.87 6.72 33.18
C GLY A 105 -6.01 5.56 34.16
N VAL A 106 -6.37 4.37 33.69
CA VAL A 106 -6.46 3.15 34.51
C VAL A 106 -5.12 2.37 34.45
N LEU A 107 -4.66 1.90 35.60
CA LEU A 107 -3.52 0.98 35.73
C LEU A 107 -4.05 -0.40 36.09
N PHE A 108 -3.57 -1.41 35.38
CA PHE A 108 -3.90 -2.81 35.64
C PHE A 108 -2.73 -3.48 36.35
N SER A 109 -3.00 -4.15 37.49
CA SER A 109 -1.98 -4.81 38.33
C SER A 109 -1.88 -6.31 38.13
N ASP A 110 -2.96 -6.94 37.68
CA ASP A 110 -3.07 -8.41 37.54
C ASP A 110 -3.83 -8.75 36.26
N LEU A 111 -3.21 -8.36 35.14
CA LEU A 111 -3.83 -8.48 33.81
C LEU A 111 -3.61 -9.87 33.23
N ALA A 112 -4.69 -10.51 32.80
CA ALA A 112 -4.67 -11.77 32.05
C ALA A 112 -5.50 -11.64 30.77
N PHE A 113 -5.12 -12.39 29.73
CA PHE A 113 -5.84 -12.50 28.45
C PHE A 113 -6.27 -13.95 28.22
N HIS A 114 -7.51 -14.11 27.79
CA HIS A 114 -8.07 -15.35 27.31
C HIS A 114 -8.42 -15.18 25.83
N LEU A 115 -7.96 -16.09 25.02
CA LEU A 115 -8.08 -16.07 23.56
C LEU A 115 -8.78 -17.33 23.09
N ALA A 116 -9.70 -17.18 22.15
CA ALA A 116 -10.32 -18.30 21.45
C ALA A 116 -10.53 -17.95 19.98
N VAL A 117 -10.63 -18.96 19.12
CA VAL A 117 -10.97 -18.76 17.71
C VAL A 117 -12.47 -18.55 17.58
N ALA A 118 -12.88 -17.35 17.19
CA ALA A 118 -14.28 -17.01 16.96
C ALA A 118 -14.75 -17.45 15.57
N GLU A 119 -13.92 -17.21 14.54
CA GLU A 119 -14.20 -17.59 13.16
C GLU A 119 -12.96 -18.21 12.51
N THR A 120 -13.20 -19.22 11.70
CA THR A 120 -12.20 -19.84 10.82
C THR A 120 -12.53 -19.46 9.37
N ASN A 121 -11.55 -19.56 8.48
CA ASN A 121 -11.75 -19.28 7.05
C ASN A 121 -12.09 -17.81 6.72
N VAL A 122 -11.50 -16.88 7.44
CA VAL A 122 -11.55 -15.47 7.03
C VAL A 122 -10.76 -15.35 5.74
N THR A 123 -11.45 -15.28 4.62
CA THR A 123 -10.85 -15.39 3.28
C THR A 123 -10.10 -14.14 2.85
N SER A 124 -10.45 -12.99 3.39
CA SER A 124 -9.73 -11.74 3.12
C SER A 124 -10.09 -10.65 4.11
N LEU A 125 -9.09 -9.87 4.51
CA LEU A 125 -9.28 -8.70 5.33
C LEU A 125 -8.94 -7.44 4.56
N PRO A 126 -9.66 -6.33 4.80
CA PRO A 126 -9.44 -5.09 4.05
C PRO A 126 -8.03 -4.51 4.23
N TYR A 127 -7.34 -4.83 5.31
CA TYR A 127 -5.99 -4.32 5.56
C TYR A 127 -5.05 -5.41 6.11
N LEU A 128 -3.78 -5.25 5.75
CA LEU A 128 -2.64 -5.98 6.29
C LEU A 128 -1.64 -4.95 6.80
N SER A 129 -0.96 -5.23 7.90
CA SER A 129 0.21 -4.45 8.34
C SER A 129 1.43 -5.33 8.50
N VAL A 130 2.59 -4.74 8.27
CA VAL A 130 3.90 -5.35 8.50
C VAL A 130 4.64 -4.54 9.54
N ARG A 131 5.06 -5.15 10.64
CA ARG A 131 6.02 -4.54 11.55
C ARG A 131 7.43 -4.70 10.97
N LEU A 132 8.06 -3.58 10.63
CA LEU A 132 9.29 -3.60 9.81
C LEU A 132 10.51 -4.14 10.57
N ALA A 133 10.53 -4.03 11.90
CA ALA A 133 11.64 -4.50 12.71
C ALA A 133 11.86 -6.02 12.62
N ASP A 134 10.79 -6.80 12.54
CA ASP A 134 10.83 -8.27 12.61
C ASP A 134 9.91 -8.98 11.61
N GLY A 135 9.25 -8.24 10.74
CA GLY A 135 8.38 -8.79 9.69
C GLY A 135 7.03 -9.33 10.16
N LYS A 136 6.64 -9.10 11.43
CA LYS A 136 5.35 -9.59 11.91
C LYS A 136 4.19 -9.01 11.14
N ILE A 137 3.29 -9.88 10.73
CA ILE A 137 2.08 -9.56 9.99
C ILE A 137 0.93 -9.35 10.95
N GLY A 138 0.14 -8.30 10.73
CA GLY A 138 -1.15 -8.07 11.37
C GLY A 138 -2.25 -7.98 10.32
N TYR A 139 -3.38 -8.60 10.57
CA TYR A 139 -4.56 -8.54 9.70
C TYR A 139 -5.63 -7.68 10.38
N HIS A 140 -6.29 -6.80 9.60
CA HIS A 140 -7.14 -5.78 10.17
C HIS A 140 -8.44 -5.59 9.40
N GLY A 141 -9.52 -5.37 10.15
CA GLY A 141 -10.76 -4.81 9.62
C GLY A 141 -10.66 -3.31 9.30
N MET A 142 -11.78 -2.72 8.87
CA MET A 142 -11.84 -1.29 8.50
C MET A 142 -11.51 -0.33 9.66
N ALA A 143 -11.61 -0.76 10.91
CA ALA A 143 -11.33 0.09 12.09
C ALA A 143 -9.90 0.65 12.12
N ILE A 144 -8.94 -0.01 11.46
CA ILE A 144 -7.55 0.47 11.36
C ILE A 144 -7.44 1.85 10.67
N THR A 145 -8.42 2.24 9.85
CA THR A 145 -8.40 3.53 9.15
C THR A 145 -8.28 4.72 10.11
N ASN A 146 -8.76 4.58 11.33
CA ASN A 146 -8.63 5.60 12.38
C ASN A 146 -7.20 5.70 12.95
N GLN A 147 -6.35 4.71 12.69
CA GLN A 147 -4.99 4.60 13.23
C GLN A 147 -3.92 4.75 12.15
N ILE A 148 -4.28 4.50 10.89
CA ILE A 148 -3.34 4.41 9.77
C ILE A 148 -2.58 5.72 9.55
N THR A 149 -3.16 6.87 9.97
CA THR A 149 -2.53 8.19 9.93
C THR A 149 -1.54 8.43 11.07
N ASN A 150 -1.46 7.52 12.05
CA ASN A 150 -0.51 7.61 13.13
C ASN A 150 0.93 7.47 12.59
N GLU A 151 1.85 8.26 13.12
CA GLU A 151 3.26 8.29 12.73
C GLU A 151 3.92 6.90 12.69
N ARG A 152 3.48 5.97 13.52
CA ARG A 152 4.00 4.60 13.55
C ARG A 152 3.77 3.83 12.23
N PHE A 153 2.68 4.11 11.53
CA PHE A 153 2.43 3.54 10.20
C PHE A 153 3.23 4.23 9.09
N LEU A 154 3.97 5.27 9.45
CA LEU A 154 4.90 5.98 8.59
C LEU A 154 6.36 5.66 8.93
N THR A 155 6.61 4.88 10.01
CA THR A 155 7.95 4.57 10.51
C THR A 155 8.15 3.09 10.83
N ASP A 156 7.43 2.57 11.81
CA ASP A 156 7.62 1.22 12.38
C ASP A 156 6.86 0.15 11.62
N TYR A 157 5.77 0.53 10.98
CA TYR A 157 4.86 -0.36 10.26
C TYR A 157 4.64 0.10 8.83
N MET A 158 4.37 -0.83 7.93
CA MET A 158 3.69 -0.58 6.66
C MET A 158 2.26 -1.08 6.75
N ALA A 159 1.31 -0.26 6.30
CA ALA A 159 -0.06 -0.69 6.12
C ALA A 159 -0.34 -0.90 4.63
N PHE A 160 -1.08 -1.95 4.34
CA PHE A 160 -1.49 -2.33 2.98
C PHE A 160 -3.01 -2.47 2.92
N ARG A 161 -3.61 -1.92 1.90
CA ARG A 161 -5.04 -2.06 1.58
C ARG A 161 -5.24 -3.20 0.60
N ARG A 162 -6.19 -4.11 0.87
CA ARG A 162 -6.63 -5.10 -0.11
C ARG A 162 -7.38 -4.41 -1.24
N ILE A 163 -6.97 -4.68 -2.44
CA ILE A 163 -7.56 -4.22 -3.68
C ILE A 163 -8.24 -5.43 -4.32
N PRO A 164 -9.56 -5.39 -4.55
CA PRO A 164 -10.28 -6.53 -5.08
C PRO A 164 -9.90 -6.81 -6.53
N ALA A 165 -9.85 -8.06 -6.93
CA ALA A 165 -9.75 -8.46 -8.33
C ALA A 165 -10.92 -7.88 -9.14
N THR A 166 -10.72 -7.63 -10.44
CA THR A 166 -11.83 -7.18 -11.30
C THR A 166 -12.87 -8.28 -11.50
N THR A 167 -12.53 -9.52 -11.19
CA THR A 167 -13.45 -10.68 -11.22
C THR A 167 -14.27 -10.82 -9.95
N SER A 168 -13.96 -10.08 -8.88
CA SER A 168 -14.63 -10.16 -7.59
C SER A 168 -16.05 -9.57 -7.64
N ASP A 169 -16.92 -10.05 -6.75
CA ASP A 169 -18.27 -9.48 -6.61
C ASP A 169 -18.22 -8.03 -6.11
N GLU A 170 -17.22 -7.68 -5.30
CA GLU A 170 -16.99 -6.33 -4.82
C GLU A 170 -16.76 -5.35 -6.00
N TRP A 171 -15.90 -5.72 -6.94
CA TRP A 171 -15.70 -4.90 -8.14
C TRP A 171 -16.91 -4.90 -9.07
N LYS A 172 -17.54 -6.04 -9.30
CA LYS A 172 -18.75 -6.14 -10.14
C LYS A 172 -19.86 -5.23 -9.63
N ALA A 173 -20.03 -5.12 -8.31
CA ALA A 173 -20.99 -4.20 -7.71
C ALA A 173 -20.66 -2.72 -8.01
N LEU A 174 -19.38 -2.33 -8.02
CA LEU A 174 -18.93 -0.97 -8.33
C LEU A 174 -18.99 -0.65 -9.83
N SER A 175 -18.63 -1.62 -10.67
CA SER A 175 -18.47 -1.43 -12.13
C SER A 175 -19.73 -1.64 -12.94
N GLY A 176 -20.87 -1.96 -12.31
CA GLY A 176 -22.10 -2.32 -13.00
C GLY A 176 -22.03 -3.71 -13.67
N GLY A 177 -21.33 -4.66 -13.06
CA GLY A 177 -21.24 -6.05 -13.50
C GLY A 177 -20.05 -6.38 -14.40
N LYS A 178 -19.17 -5.41 -14.68
CA LYS A 178 -17.98 -5.66 -15.50
C LYS A 178 -16.91 -6.44 -14.73
N GLU A 179 -16.17 -7.29 -15.44
CA GLU A 179 -14.99 -8.01 -14.96
C GLU A 179 -13.66 -7.37 -15.40
N THR A 180 -13.72 -6.14 -15.90
CA THR A 180 -12.57 -5.38 -16.39
C THR A 180 -12.60 -3.97 -15.84
N PHE A 181 -11.47 -3.28 -15.95
CA PHE A 181 -11.40 -1.83 -15.79
C PHE A 181 -10.75 -1.19 -17.00
N THR A 182 -11.07 0.06 -17.28
CA THR A 182 -10.44 0.80 -18.37
C THR A 182 -9.06 1.31 -17.92
N PHE A 183 -8.01 0.75 -18.49
CA PHE A 183 -6.63 1.19 -18.37
C PHE A 183 -6.35 2.25 -19.46
N GLY A 184 -5.57 3.30 -19.13
CA GLY A 184 -5.20 4.34 -20.08
C GLY A 184 -6.14 5.55 -20.05
N ALA A 185 -6.05 6.40 -21.08
CA ALA A 185 -6.77 7.66 -21.14
C ALA A 185 -8.26 7.43 -21.44
N VAL A 186 -9.13 7.80 -20.50
CA VAL A 186 -10.59 7.70 -20.65
C VAL A 186 -11.15 8.84 -21.50
N SER A 187 -12.39 8.73 -21.95
CA SER A 187 -13.01 9.67 -22.91
C SER A 187 -13.04 11.13 -22.43
N ASN A 188 -13.12 11.35 -21.14
CA ASN A 188 -13.08 12.70 -20.53
C ASN A 188 -11.67 13.10 -20.07
N ASP A 189 -10.63 12.29 -20.36
CA ASP A 189 -9.24 12.66 -20.10
C ASP A 189 -8.82 13.81 -21.00
N CYS A 190 -8.04 14.72 -20.47
CA CYS A 190 -7.58 15.87 -21.20
C CYS A 190 -6.70 15.50 -22.40
N ALA A 191 -6.00 14.37 -22.38
CA ALA A 191 -5.24 13.89 -23.53
C ALA A 191 -6.17 13.55 -24.72
N VAL A 192 -7.36 13.04 -24.42
CA VAL A 192 -8.40 12.74 -25.43
C VAL A 192 -9.10 14.01 -25.89
N LEU A 193 -9.56 14.83 -24.93
CA LEU A 193 -10.34 16.04 -25.21
C LEU A 193 -9.56 17.07 -26.04
N TYR A 194 -8.26 17.23 -25.76
CA TYR A 194 -7.42 18.23 -26.44
C TYR A 194 -6.46 17.61 -27.47
N LYS A 195 -6.64 16.33 -27.80
CA LYS A 195 -5.86 15.63 -28.84
C LYS A 195 -4.36 15.79 -28.66
N VAL A 196 -3.86 15.67 -27.44
CA VAL A 196 -2.42 15.62 -27.18
C VAL A 196 -1.87 14.32 -27.77
N ALA A 197 -1.59 14.33 -29.06
CA ALA A 197 -1.34 13.15 -29.87
C ALA A 197 -0.26 12.23 -29.29
N SER A 198 0.79 12.80 -28.67
CA SER A 198 1.87 12.00 -28.08
C SER A 198 1.42 11.18 -26.87
N ASP A 199 0.50 11.69 -26.06
CA ASP A 199 0.00 10.98 -24.88
C ASP A 199 -1.09 10.00 -25.25
N PHE A 200 -2.00 10.43 -26.11
CA PHE A 200 -3.10 9.59 -26.57
C PHE A 200 -2.62 8.28 -27.22
N ILE A 201 -1.55 8.32 -28.02
CA ILE A 201 -0.98 7.12 -28.64
C ILE A 201 -0.42 6.16 -27.57
N LYS A 202 0.14 6.70 -26.50
CA LYS A 202 0.79 5.93 -25.43
C LYS A 202 -0.20 5.36 -24.41
N GLU A 203 -1.31 6.02 -24.25
CA GLU A 203 -2.30 5.81 -23.20
C GLU A 203 -3.66 5.41 -23.77
N GLN A 204 -3.67 4.71 -24.89
CA GLN A 204 -4.93 4.25 -25.49
C GLN A 204 -5.72 3.41 -24.49
N PRO A 205 -7.02 3.69 -24.34
CA PRO A 205 -7.86 2.93 -23.42
C PRO A 205 -7.92 1.46 -23.82
N ARG A 206 -7.83 0.59 -22.83
CA ARG A 206 -7.96 -0.87 -22.95
C ARG A 206 -8.73 -1.41 -21.77
N GLU A 207 -9.63 -2.34 -22.04
CA GLU A 207 -10.26 -3.10 -20.97
C GLU A 207 -9.30 -4.18 -20.47
N ILE A 208 -8.92 -4.09 -19.20
CA ILE A 208 -7.95 -4.99 -18.55
C ILE A 208 -8.64 -5.79 -17.46
N LYS A 209 -8.32 -7.07 -17.39
CA LYS A 209 -8.81 -7.98 -16.37
C LYS A 209 -7.69 -8.28 -15.37
N LEU A 210 -7.97 -8.08 -14.07
CA LEU A 210 -7.11 -8.52 -12.96
C LEU A 210 -7.84 -9.65 -12.23
N THR A 211 -7.24 -10.85 -12.23
CA THR A 211 -7.90 -12.05 -11.72
C THR A 211 -7.66 -12.31 -10.25
N LYS A 212 -6.70 -11.61 -9.65
CA LYS A 212 -6.29 -11.83 -8.27
C LYS A 212 -6.44 -10.57 -7.44
N ASP A 213 -6.92 -10.74 -6.21
CA ASP A 213 -6.81 -9.72 -5.19
C ASP A 213 -5.34 -9.44 -4.91
N PHE A 214 -5.04 -8.22 -4.53
CA PHE A 214 -3.70 -7.86 -4.09
C PHE A 214 -3.76 -6.82 -2.99
N TYR A 215 -2.76 -6.82 -2.13
CA TYR A 215 -2.54 -5.73 -1.19
C TYR A 215 -1.64 -4.67 -1.82
N MET A 216 -1.97 -3.40 -1.62
CA MET A 216 -1.13 -2.26 -2.01
C MET A 216 -0.83 -1.39 -0.79
N ALA A 217 0.41 -0.99 -0.62
CA ALA A 217 0.82 -0.11 0.46
C ALA A 217 -0.03 1.17 0.48
N VAL A 218 -0.56 1.54 1.63
CA VAL A 218 -1.40 2.73 1.80
C VAL A 218 -0.64 4.00 1.45
N TYR A 219 0.65 4.02 1.75
CA TYR A 219 1.56 5.13 1.47
C TYR A 219 2.67 4.71 0.50
N PRO A 220 3.25 5.62 -0.28
CA PRO A 220 4.58 5.41 -0.83
C PRO A 220 5.57 5.13 0.31
N LEU A 221 6.65 4.40 0.03
CA LEU A 221 7.70 4.13 1.00
C LEU A 221 8.22 5.44 1.61
N THR A 222 8.20 5.53 2.92
CA THR A 222 8.68 6.71 3.65
C THR A 222 10.14 6.56 4.08
N ILE A 223 10.76 7.69 4.43
CA ILE A 223 12.13 7.69 4.99
C ILE A 223 12.18 6.87 6.29
N GLY A 224 11.21 7.04 7.19
CA GLY A 224 11.17 6.30 8.45
C GLY A 224 11.05 4.79 8.24
N GLN A 225 10.24 4.35 7.28
CA GLN A 225 10.11 2.94 6.91
C GLN A 225 11.39 2.39 6.29
N LEU A 226 12.06 3.16 5.41
CA LEU A 226 13.33 2.78 4.81
C LEU A 226 14.41 2.53 5.89
N GLU A 227 14.54 3.47 6.83
CA GLU A 227 15.50 3.37 7.94
C GLU A 227 15.19 2.19 8.86
N ARG A 228 13.91 1.93 9.12
CA ARG A 228 13.49 0.78 9.93
C ARG A 228 13.78 -0.57 9.25
N LEU A 229 13.79 -0.61 7.93
CA LEU A 229 14.25 -1.77 7.17
C LEU A 229 15.78 -1.95 7.19
N GLY A 230 16.53 -0.98 7.72
CA GLY A 230 17.99 -1.03 7.83
C GLY A 230 18.71 -0.35 6.66
N PHE A 231 18.00 0.35 5.80
CA PHE A 231 18.59 1.11 4.70
C PHE A 231 18.73 2.58 5.07
N LYS A 232 19.63 3.28 4.39
CA LYS A 232 19.81 4.73 4.53
C LYS A 232 19.41 5.44 3.25
N GLN A 233 18.77 6.58 3.40
CA GLN A 233 18.55 7.46 2.27
C GLN A 233 19.89 8.00 1.76
N ARG A 234 20.07 8.07 0.44
CA ARG A 234 21.29 8.60 -0.17
C ARG A 234 21.50 10.08 0.21
N GLU A 235 22.66 10.39 0.79
CA GLU A 235 22.99 11.72 1.27
C GLU A 235 23.12 12.77 0.15
N ASN A 236 23.64 12.36 -1.01
CA ASN A 236 23.92 13.29 -2.13
C ASN A 236 22.66 13.85 -2.80
N TRP A 237 21.53 13.24 -2.57
CA TRP A 237 20.27 13.62 -3.17
C TRP A 237 19.61 14.83 -2.48
N ALA A 238 19.91 15.01 -1.18
CA ALA A 238 19.37 16.10 -0.38
C ALA A 238 19.95 17.47 -0.72
N ASN A 239 21.16 17.53 -1.30
CA ASN A 239 21.93 18.78 -1.36
C ASN A 239 21.53 19.73 -2.49
N GLU A 240 20.96 19.24 -3.59
CA GLU A 240 20.60 20.13 -4.72
C GLU A 240 19.23 20.81 -4.56
N TRP A 241 18.27 20.15 -3.93
CA TRP A 241 16.90 20.65 -3.79
C TRP A 241 16.55 21.15 -2.39
N ARG A 242 17.40 20.86 -1.40
CA ARG A 242 17.25 21.22 0.02
C ARG A 242 18.12 22.36 0.45
N ARG A 243 18.21 23.40 -0.34
CA ARG A 243 19.00 24.60 0.04
C ARG A 243 18.52 25.31 1.31
N ASN A 244 17.39 24.91 1.87
CA ASN A 244 16.94 25.37 3.19
C ASN A 244 16.58 24.16 4.07
N ASP A 245 17.45 23.80 4.87
CA ASP A 245 17.70 22.82 5.92
C ASP A 245 16.54 22.18 6.73
N THR A 246 15.26 22.44 6.46
CA THR A 246 14.20 22.08 7.40
C THR A 246 13.22 21.04 6.89
N TYR A 247 13.12 20.79 5.59
CA TYR A 247 12.03 20.00 5.03
C TYR A 247 12.51 18.78 4.27
N GLY A 248 11.83 17.66 4.48
CA GLY A 248 12.00 16.42 3.72
C GLY A 248 13.06 15.46 4.27
N ARG A 249 13.52 15.64 5.51
CA ARG A 249 14.21 14.63 6.32
C ARG A 249 13.30 14.01 7.37
N GLU A 250 12.05 14.42 7.38
CA GLU A 250 11.08 13.91 8.32
C GLU A 250 10.68 12.49 7.95
N CYS A 251 10.44 11.68 8.96
CA CYS A 251 10.14 10.26 8.81
C CYS A 251 8.91 9.96 7.93
N ASN A 252 7.99 10.92 7.81
CA ASN A 252 6.77 10.83 7.00
C ASN A 252 6.93 11.35 5.55
N ALA A 253 8.12 11.81 5.16
CA ALA A 253 8.37 12.15 3.77
C ALA A 253 8.57 10.90 2.92
N ALA A 254 8.12 10.93 1.67
CA ALA A 254 8.38 9.85 0.72
C ALA A 254 9.88 9.69 0.49
N THR A 255 10.35 8.46 0.48
CA THR A 255 11.70 8.15 0.02
C THR A 255 11.79 8.34 -1.48
N MET A 256 12.81 9.06 -1.93
CA MET A 256 13.07 9.33 -3.34
C MET A 256 14.53 9.02 -3.69
N GLY A 257 14.87 9.09 -4.98
CA GLY A 257 16.22 8.72 -5.44
C GLY A 257 16.47 7.22 -5.45
N LEU A 258 15.42 6.41 -5.42
CA LEU A 258 15.53 4.96 -5.43
C LEU A 258 15.68 4.44 -6.86
N THR A 259 16.71 3.62 -7.08
CA THR A 259 16.85 2.85 -8.33
C THR A 259 15.99 1.60 -8.28
N TYR A 260 15.61 1.09 -9.45
CA TYR A 260 14.94 -0.21 -9.54
C TYR A 260 15.83 -1.32 -8.96
N ASN A 261 17.15 -1.25 -9.25
CA ASN A 261 18.13 -2.20 -8.71
C ASN A 261 18.22 -2.19 -7.19
N PHE A 262 18.12 -1.02 -6.57
CA PHE A 262 18.06 -0.92 -5.10
C PHE A 262 16.82 -1.60 -4.53
N LEU A 263 15.69 -1.48 -5.23
CA LEU A 263 14.42 -2.03 -4.79
C LEU A 263 14.36 -3.55 -4.96
N ARG A 264 14.82 -4.09 -6.10
CA ARG A 264 14.64 -5.51 -6.44
C ARG A 264 15.94 -6.28 -6.72
N GLY A 265 17.04 -5.60 -6.99
CA GLY A 265 18.31 -6.23 -7.39
C GLY A 265 18.67 -5.94 -8.84
N ALA A 266 19.76 -6.56 -9.31
CA ALA A 266 20.45 -6.18 -10.54
C ALA A 266 19.87 -6.78 -11.83
N ASP A 267 18.99 -7.77 -11.79
CA ASP A 267 18.36 -8.27 -13.01
C ASP A 267 17.24 -7.35 -13.47
N THR A 268 17.61 -6.41 -14.33
CA THR A 268 16.73 -5.38 -14.84
C THR A 268 16.05 -5.75 -16.14
N THR A 269 16.45 -6.87 -16.75
CA THR A 269 15.98 -7.31 -18.07
C THR A 269 14.94 -8.41 -17.99
N ALA A 270 14.82 -9.10 -16.85
CA ALA A 270 13.87 -10.18 -16.66
C ALA A 270 12.43 -9.69 -16.75
N GLN A 271 11.59 -10.47 -17.41
CA GLN A 271 10.16 -10.30 -17.37
C GLN A 271 9.64 -10.65 -15.97
N TYR A 272 8.69 -9.86 -15.49
CA TYR A 272 8.03 -10.16 -14.25
C TYR A 272 7.11 -11.39 -14.37
N ASN A 273 7.32 -12.39 -13.51
CA ASN A 273 6.46 -13.57 -13.42
C ASN A 273 5.33 -13.30 -12.44
N PHE A 274 4.13 -13.12 -12.96
CA PHE A 274 2.94 -12.93 -12.14
C PHE A 274 2.46 -14.27 -11.54
N PRO A 275 1.98 -14.31 -10.30
CA PRO A 275 1.74 -13.22 -9.33
C PRO A 275 2.97 -12.81 -8.51
N ALA A 276 4.03 -13.59 -8.52
CA ALA A 276 5.26 -13.30 -7.82
C ALA A 276 6.47 -13.71 -8.65
N SER A 277 7.51 -12.90 -8.65
CA SER A 277 8.76 -13.18 -9.34
C SER A 277 9.82 -13.68 -8.37
N SER A 278 10.58 -14.69 -8.78
CA SER A 278 11.69 -15.26 -8.01
C SER A 278 13.02 -14.50 -8.18
N ASP A 279 13.07 -13.54 -9.11
CA ASP A 279 14.29 -12.80 -9.50
C ASP A 279 14.62 -11.59 -8.62
N VAL A 280 14.20 -11.62 -7.36
CA VAL A 280 14.50 -10.57 -6.37
C VAL A 280 15.79 -10.90 -5.63
N ALA A 281 16.76 -9.98 -5.66
CA ALA A 281 18.02 -10.17 -4.93
C ALA A 281 17.79 -10.13 -3.42
N PRO A 282 18.39 -11.04 -2.63
CA PRO A 282 18.14 -11.15 -1.20
C PRO A 282 18.52 -9.90 -0.39
N ASP A 283 19.49 -9.12 -0.86
CA ASP A 283 20.00 -7.90 -0.24
C ASP A 283 19.28 -6.63 -0.72
N SER A 284 18.37 -6.75 -1.68
CA SER A 284 17.50 -5.66 -2.11
C SER A 284 16.44 -5.33 -1.05
N LEU A 285 15.81 -4.17 -1.15
CA LEU A 285 14.75 -3.76 -0.23
C LEU A 285 13.60 -4.79 -0.18
N VAL A 286 13.13 -5.21 -1.35
CA VAL A 286 12.07 -6.22 -1.48
C VAL A 286 12.55 -7.57 -0.95
N GLY A 287 13.82 -7.97 -1.23
CA GLY A 287 14.41 -9.20 -0.72
C GLY A 287 14.46 -9.24 0.80
N VAL A 288 14.90 -8.16 1.44
CA VAL A 288 14.90 -8.03 2.90
C VAL A 288 13.48 -8.12 3.48
N LEU A 289 12.50 -7.48 2.85
CA LEU A 289 11.11 -7.55 3.30
C LEU A 289 10.56 -8.97 3.18
N ARG A 290 10.80 -9.66 2.05
CA ARG A 290 10.43 -11.07 1.83
C ARG A 290 11.05 -11.98 2.89
N ALA A 291 12.35 -11.82 3.15
CA ALA A 291 13.06 -12.62 4.15
C ALA A 291 12.50 -12.44 5.57
N ARG A 292 12.07 -11.21 5.92
CA ARG A 292 11.48 -10.93 7.24
C ARG A 292 10.06 -11.45 7.39
N THR A 293 9.27 -11.40 6.32
CA THR A 293 7.82 -11.68 6.39
C THR A 293 7.45 -13.08 5.94
N GLY A 294 8.26 -13.70 5.10
CA GLY A 294 7.90 -14.95 4.40
C GLY A 294 6.84 -14.75 3.30
N LEU A 295 6.52 -13.50 2.92
CA LEU A 295 5.52 -13.17 1.91
C LEU A 295 6.17 -12.54 0.67
N ASP A 296 5.60 -12.80 -0.49
CA ASP A 296 6.13 -12.38 -1.80
C ASP A 296 5.80 -10.91 -2.14
N PHE A 297 6.14 -10.00 -1.22
CA PHE A 297 6.05 -8.56 -1.52
C PHE A 297 6.86 -8.19 -2.75
N ASP A 298 6.36 -7.23 -3.52
CA ASP A 298 7.04 -6.70 -4.70
C ASP A 298 6.57 -5.27 -5.01
N LEU A 299 7.04 -4.71 -6.12
CA LEU A 299 6.45 -3.55 -6.76
C LEU A 299 5.17 -3.98 -7.49
N PRO A 300 4.16 -3.10 -7.63
CA PRO A 300 2.99 -3.43 -8.42
C PRO A 300 3.33 -3.54 -9.92
N THR A 301 2.54 -4.30 -10.66
CA THR A 301 2.48 -4.12 -12.11
C THR A 301 1.88 -2.76 -12.44
N GLU A 302 2.10 -2.26 -13.64
CA GLU A 302 1.52 -0.98 -14.06
C GLU A 302 0.00 -1.02 -14.05
N ALA A 303 -0.60 -2.14 -14.46
CA ALA A 303 -2.04 -2.33 -14.44
C ALA A 303 -2.60 -2.33 -13.01
N GLN A 304 -1.95 -3.01 -12.07
CA GLN A 304 -2.33 -2.96 -10.65
C GLN A 304 -2.24 -1.53 -10.10
N TRP A 305 -1.16 -0.81 -10.44
CA TRP A 305 -0.99 0.56 -9.96
C TRP A 305 -2.10 1.48 -10.45
N GLU A 306 -2.42 1.45 -11.76
CA GLU A 306 -3.46 2.32 -12.32
C GLU A 306 -4.86 1.97 -11.79
N TYR A 307 -5.18 0.68 -11.71
CA TYR A 307 -6.43 0.21 -11.14
C TYR A 307 -6.62 0.69 -9.70
N ALA A 308 -5.59 0.54 -8.88
CA ALA A 308 -5.60 1.01 -7.49
C ALA A 308 -5.67 2.54 -7.39
N CYS A 309 -5.01 3.27 -8.30
CA CYS A 309 -5.07 4.73 -8.35
C CYS A 309 -6.48 5.22 -8.68
N ARG A 310 -7.14 4.60 -9.66
CA ARG A 310 -8.51 4.94 -10.06
C ARG A 310 -9.52 4.69 -8.96
N ALA A 311 -9.37 3.61 -8.19
CA ALA A 311 -10.27 3.26 -7.09
C ALA A 311 -11.76 3.32 -7.48
N GLY A 312 -12.11 2.85 -8.67
CA GLY A 312 -13.46 2.90 -9.24
C GLY A 312 -13.78 4.16 -10.03
N SER A 313 -12.92 5.18 -10.05
CA SER A 313 -13.12 6.39 -10.86
C SER A 313 -12.99 6.08 -12.36
N THR A 314 -13.93 6.59 -13.13
CA THR A 314 -13.91 6.57 -14.60
C THR A 314 -13.38 7.88 -15.20
N ASN A 315 -12.88 8.79 -14.37
CA ASN A 315 -12.34 10.08 -14.80
C ASN A 315 -10.85 10.00 -15.16
N GLY A 316 -10.34 11.02 -15.84
CA GLY A 316 -8.93 11.18 -16.14
C GLY A 316 -8.06 11.37 -14.88
N TYR A 317 -8.68 11.82 -13.81
CA TYR A 317 -8.10 11.91 -12.46
C TYR A 317 -8.88 10.99 -11.52
N TRP A 318 -8.25 10.58 -10.40
CA TRP A 318 -8.92 9.76 -9.39
C TRP A 318 -9.96 10.56 -8.56
N PHE A 319 -9.91 11.88 -8.62
CA PHE A 319 -10.89 12.82 -8.05
C PHE A 319 -11.84 13.35 -9.15
N ALA A 320 -12.96 13.92 -8.76
CA ALA A 320 -14.07 14.16 -9.69
C ALA A 320 -13.80 15.28 -10.72
N GLU A 321 -13.08 16.35 -10.35
CA GLU A 321 -12.93 17.53 -11.19
C GLU A 321 -11.52 18.16 -11.10
N THR A 322 -11.13 18.85 -12.18
CA THR A 322 -9.84 19.57 -12.26
C THR A 322 -9.71 20.70 -11.24
N ASP A 323 -10.82 21.26 -10.77
CA ASP A 323 -10.82 22.33 -9.78
C ASP A 323 -10.45 21.84 -8.38
N GLU A 324 -10.55 20.53 -8.11
CA GLU A 324 -10.10 19.91 -6.86
C GLU A 324 -8.59 19.65 -6.84
N LEU A 325 -7.92 19.74 -7.99
CA LEU A 325 -6.50 19.41 -8.11
C LEU A 325 -5.61 20.12 -7.10
N PRO A 326 -5.77 21.44 -6.80
CA PRO A 326 -4.95 22.13 -5.80
C PRO A 326 -5.12 21.61 -4.37
N SER A 327 -6.24 20.95 -4.09
CA SER A 327 -6.52 20.40 -2.75
C SER A 327 -6.03 18.96 -2.57
N VAL A 328 -5.71 18.26 -3.67
CA VAL A 328 -5.33 16.85 -3.66
C VAL A 328 -3.91 16.57 -4.13
N VAL A 329 -3.29 17.53 -4.83
CA VAL A 329 -1.87 17.49 -5.24
C VAL A 329 -1.27 18.88 -5.18
N SER A 330 0.01 19.01 -4.92
CA SER A 330 0.68 20.29 -4.98
C SER A 330 0.98 20.69 -6.42
N LEU A 331 0.45 21.83 -6.82
CA LEU A 331 0.73 22.44 -8.13
C LEU A 331 1.93 23.37 -8.14
N THR A 332 2.47 23.66 -6.98
CA THR A 332 3.61 24.54 -6.81
C THR A 332 4.67 23.77 -6.04
N ASN A 333 5.92 23.96 -6.34
CA ASN A 333 7.10 23.38 -5.71
C ASN A 333 7.06 23.46 -4.16
N HIS A 334 6.03 22.93 -3.55
CA HIS A 334 5.80 22.94 -2.12
C HIS A 334 6.39 21.67 -1.50
N VAL A 335 7.33 21.87 -0.61
CA VAL A 335 8.00 20.83 0.17
C VAL A 335 6.99 19.93 0.92
N LYS A 336 5.85 20.45 1.33
CA LYS A 336 4.79 19.69 1.99
C LYS A 336 4.21 18.55 1.14
N SER A 337 4.31 18.63 -0.19
CA SER A 337 3.88 17.55 -1.09
C SER A 337 4.73 16.29 -1.00
N MET A 338 5.88 16.36 -0.36
CA MET A 338 6.73 15.21 -0.07
C MET A 338 6.16 14.37 1.08
N TYR A 339 5.30 14.92 1.93
CA TYR A 339 4.68 14.18 3.03
C TYR A 339 3.55 13.30 2.50
N VAL A 340 3.69 12.01 2.70
CA VAL A 340 2.80 11.00 2.10
C VAL A 340 1.35 11.07 2.59
N ASN A 341 1.11 11.72 3.72
CA ASN A 341 -0.21 11.89 4.33
C ASN A 341 -0.74 13.34 4.28
N HIS A 342 -0.12 14.20 3.46
CA HIS A 342 -0.51 15.62 3.40
C HIS A 342 -1.86 15.83 2.70
N PHE A 343 -2.14 15.06 1.65
CA PHE A 343 -3.39 15.12 0.90
C PHE A 343 -4.32 13.95 1.26
N PRO A 344 -5.63 14.10 1.03
CA PRO A 344 -6.57 13.02 1.30
C PRO A 344 -6.28 11.79 0.44
N PRO A 345 -6.71 10.59 0.89
CA PRO A 345 -6.58 9.37 0.12
C PRO A 345 -7.63 9.31 -1.01
N ASN A 346 -7.42 8.41 -1.97
CA ASN A 346 -8.44 8.05 -2.94
C ASN A 346 -9.58 7.23 -2.27
N ALA A 347 -10.61 6.86 -3.05
CA ALA A 347 -11.78 6.15 -2.54
C ALA A 347 -11.47 4.78 -1.89
N TRP A 348 -10.30 4.20 -2.18
CA TRP A 348 -9.83 2.96 -1.55
C TRP A 348 -8.87 3.19 -0.37
N GLY A 349 -8.69 4.43 0.06
CA GLY A 349 -7.85 4.76 1.21
C GLY A 349 -6.35 4.77 0.91
N LEU A 350 -5.95 4.90 -0.36
CA LEU A 350 -4.56 5.00 -0.77
C LEU A 350 -4.14 6.46 -0.87
N TYR A 351 -3.12 6.85 -0.11
CA TYR A 351 -2.59 8.20 -0.06
C TYR A 351 -1.49 8.41 -1.10
N ALA A 352 -1.31 9.64 -1.53
CA ALA A 352 -0.21 10.07 -2.40
C ALA A 352 0.01 9.16 -3.63
N MET A 353 -1.08 8.73 -4.27
CA MET A 353 -0.98 7.99 -5.54
C MET A 353 -0.35 8.87 -6.62
N VAL A 354 -0.66 10.17 -6.63
CA VAL A 354 -0.17 11.14 -7.60
C VAL A 354 0.43 12.35 -6.90
N GLY A 355 1.45 12.98 -7.50
CA GLY A 355 1.97 14.30 -7.10
C GLY A 355 3.00 14.30 -5.98
N CYS A 356 3.36 13.16 -5.43
CA CYS A 356 4.37 13.05 -4.36
C CYS A 356 5.73 12.63 -4.92
N CYS A 357 5.83 11.43 -5.44
CA CYS A 357 7.00 10.88 -6.11
C CYS A 357 6.58 9.96 -7.26
N HIS A 358 7.44 9.81 -8.26
CA HIS A 358 7.31 8.73 -9.21
C HIS A 358 7.41 7.39 -8.48
N GLN A 359 6.53 6.45 -8.79
CA GLN A 359 6.46 5.14 -8.16
C GLN A 359 6.82 4.08 -9.20
N TRP A 360 7.86 3.29 -8.91
CA TRP A 360 8.29 2.20 -9.77
C TRP A 360 7.23 1.12 -9.89
N THR A 361 7.11 0.57 -11.10
CA THR A 361 6.36 -0.65 -11.38
C THR A 361 7.27 -1.74 -11.91
N THR A 362 6.81 -3.00 -11.88
CA THR A 362 7.54 -4.12 -12.47
C THR A 362 7.47 -4.15 -14.00
N THR A 363 6.57 -3.38 -14.60
CA THR A 363 6.32 -3.38 -16.04
C THR A 363 7.50 -2.81 -16.82
N LEU A 364 7.98 -3.55 -17.82
CA LEU A 364 9.04 -3.10 -18.71
C LEU A 364 8.60 -1.88 -19.52
N GLY A 365 9.46 -0.87 -19.56
CA GLY A 365 9.37 0.25 -20.47
C GLY A 365 10.18 -0.04 -21.72
N ARG A 366 9.65 0.28 -22.90
CA ARG A 366 10.35 0.14 -24.16
C ARG A 366 10.78 1.50 -24.66
N THR A 367 12.07 1.67 -24.99
CA THR A 367 12.52 2.80 -25.80
C THR A 367 12.72 2.35 -27.23
N SER A 368 12.25 3.12 -28.21
CA SER A 368 12.61 2.83 -29.60
C SER A 368 14.06 3.22 -29.84
N ASN A 369 14.85 2.33 -30.48
CA ASN A 369 16.20 2.64 -30.95
C ASN A 369 16.23 3.60 -32.15
N ASN A 370 15.12 4.22 -32.52
CA ASN A 370 15.10 5.22 -33.58
C ASN A 370 15.68 6.55 -33.07
N ALA A 371 17.00 6.66 -33.20
CA ALA A 371 17.78 7.86 -32.89
C ALA A 371 17.41 9.12 -33.69
N ASN A 372 16.43 9.04 -34.62
CA ASN A 372 16.06 10.11 -35.55
C ASN A 372 14.91 10.97 -35.08
N LEU A 373 14.36 10.73 -33.91
CA LEU A 373 13.23 11.51 -33.46
C LEU A 373 13.64 12.40 -32.28
N ASN A 374 13.96 13.62 -32.62
CA ASN A 374 14.33 14.68 -31.71
C ASN A 374 13.26 14.88 -30.62
N GLY A 375 13.61 14.55 -29.37
CA GLY A 375 12.78 14.89 -28.21
C GLY A 375 11.89 13.75 -27.71
N TRP A 376 11.27 13.99 -26.64
CA TRP A 376 10.45 13.17 -25.74
C TRP A 376 9.30 12.36 -26.37
N SER A 377 9.12 12.41 -27.70
CA SER A 377 7.96 11.86 -28.42
C SER A 377 8.05 10.39 -28.81
N ASN A 378 9.17 9.72 -28.60
CA ASN A 378 9.43 8.41 -29.25
C ASN A 378 9.67 7.24 -28.32
N HIS A 379 9.21 7.31 -27.12
CA HIS A 379 9.20 6.16 -26.27
C HIS A 379 8.08 5.22 -26.72
N ASN A 380 8.40 4.09 -27.34
CA ASN A 380 7.45 3.04 -27.63
C ASN A 380 6.99 2.45 -26.30
N TYR A 381 5.92 2.97 -25.78
CA TYR A 381 5.22 2.36 -24.65
C TYR A 381 4.58 1.07 -25.12
N VAL A 382 4.64 0.07 -24.28
CA VAL A 382 3.86 -1.12 -24.52
C VAL A 382 2.41 -0.78 -24.23
N ILE A 383 1.61 -0.93 -25.24
CA ILE A 383 0.15 -0.87 -25.13
C ILE A 383 -0.28 -2.30 -24.84
N PHE A 384 -1.01 -2.52 -23.78
CA PHE A 384 -1.61 -3.83 -23.50
C PHE A 384 -2.65 -4.14 -24.59
N ASP A 385 -2.81 -5.42 -24.90
CA ASP A 385 -3.89 -5.86 -25.76
C ASP A 385 -5.25 -5.63 -25.13
N GLU A 386 -6.28 -5.45 -25.97
CA GLU A 386 -7.66 -5.39 -25.49
C GLU A 386 -8.03 -6.70 -24.81
N GLY A 387 -8.61 -6.62 -23.61
CA GLY A 387 -8.96 -7.79 -22.82
C GLY A 387 -7.78 -8.52 -22.17
N ALA A 388 -6.59 -7.92 -22.12
CA ALA A 388 -5.42 -8.54 -21.48
C ALA A 388 -5.73 -8.91 -20.03
N VAL A 389 -5.25 -10.10 -19.63
CA VAL A 389 -5.46 -10.68 -18.30
C VAL A 389 -4.13 -10.62 -17.54
N ASP A 390 -4.17 -10.01 -16.35
CA ASP A 390 -3.01 -9.85 -15.46
C ASP A 390 -1.74 -9.37 -16.18
N PRO A 391 -1.79 -8.30 -16.98
CA PRO A 391 -0.68 -7.93 -17.85
C PRO A 391 0.52 -7.44 -17.04
N VAL A 392 1.68 -8.01 -17.35
CA VAL A 392 2.97 -7.70 -16.72
C VAL A 392 3.89 -6.84 -17.58
N GLY A 393 3.52 -6.60 -18.81
CA GLY A 393 4.32 -5.86 -19.79
C GLY A 393 4.78 -6.73 -20.96
N PRO A 394 5.63 -6.18 -21.83
CA PRO A 394 6.08 -6.90 -23.01
C PRO A 394 7.07 -7.99 -22.65
N GLU A 395 7.22 -8.93 -23.58
CA GLU A 395 8.37 -9.85 -23.58
C GLU A 395 9.69 -9.05 -23.65
N PRO A 396 10.72 -9.49 -22.94
CA PRO A 396 12.02 -8.84 -22.92
C PRO A 396 12.76 -9.02 -24.25
N SER A 397 12.29 -8.38 -25.30
CA SER A 397 12.90 -8.48 -26.65
C SER A 397 14.07 -7.53 -26.89
N TYR A 398 14.41 -6.68 -25.91
CA TYR A 398 15.47 -5.68 -26.01
C TYR A 398 16.16 -5.46 -24.66
N SER A 399 17.48 -5.29 -24.73
CA SER A 399 18.37 -4.97 -23.60
C SER A 399 18.20 -3.55 -23.03
N ALA A 400 17.03 -2.95 -23.15
CA ALA A 400 16.81 -1.61 -22.65
C ALA A 400 16.41 -1.64 -21.17
N PRO A 401 17.23 -1.07 -20.28
CA PRO A 401 17.01 -1.11 -18.83
C PRO A 401 15.98 -0.05 -18.40
N TYR A 402 14.78 -0.09 -18.96
CA TYR A 402 13.70 0.85 -18.60
C TYR A 402 12.52 0.12 -17.97
N ARG A 403 11.96 0.73 -16.93
CA ARG A 403 10.72 0.31 -16.30
C ARG A 403 9.75 1.50 -16.28
N ILE A 404 8.46 1.21 -16.26
CA ILE A 404 7.46 2.26 -16.15
C ILE A 404 7.40 2.76 -14.70
N VAL A 405 7.41 4.08 -14.55
CA VAL A 405 7.06 4.75 -13.30
C VAL A 405 5.75 5.50 -13.47
N ARG A 406 5.02 5.61 -12.38
CA ARG A 406 3.68 6.20 -12.33
C ARG A 406 3.59 7.26 -11.24
N GLY A 407 2.52 8.09 -11.23
CA GLY A 407 2.15 8.95 -10.11
C GLY A 407 2.75 10.34 -10.11
N SER A 408 3.61 10.69 -11.07
CA SER A 408 4.26 12.01 -11.11
C SER A 408 5.02 12.36 -9.80
N HIS A 409 5.44 13.59 -9.65
CA HIS A 409 6.27 14.01 -8.52
C HIS A 409 5.96 15.46 -8.09
N PHE A 410 6.35 15.84 -6.87
CA PHE A 410 6.07 17.13 -6.25
C PHE A 410 6.75 18.33 -6.94
N ASN A 411 7.87 18.09 -7.63
CA ASN A 411 8.65 19.11 -8.32
C ASN A 411 8.23 19.30 -9.80
N ALA A 412 7.04 18.91 -10.14
CA ALA A 412 6.50 19.18 -11.47
C ALA A 412 6.34 20.70 -11.65
N ASN A 413 7.30 21.27 -12.38
CA ASN A 413 7.37 22.71 -12.56
C ASN A 413 6.24 23.20 -13.46
N VAL A 414 5.27 23.86 -12.86
CA VAL A 414 4.15 24.50 -13.56
C VAL A 414 4.65 25.50 -14.62
N ASN A 415 5.86 26.05 -14.44
CA ASN A 415 6.45 27.02 -15.36
C ASN A 415 6.94 26.39 -16.68
N GLN A 416 7.13 25.09 -16.78
CA GLN A 416 7.48 24.44 -18.06
C GLN A 416 6.30 24.37 -19.04
N THR A 417 5.14 24.80 -18.61
CA THR A 417 3.87 24.72 -19.37
C THR A 417 3.36 26.08 -19.83
N GLN A 418 4.11 27.16 -19.61
CA GLN A 418 3.69 28.54 -19.95
C GLN A 418 3.51 28.84 -21.44
N ALA A 419 3.66 27.87 -22.34
CA ALA A 419 3.69 28.14 -23.77
C ALA A 419 2.38 27.94 -24.54
N MET A 420 1.25 27.64 -23.86
CA MET A 420 -0.03 27.41 -24.58
C MET A 420 -1.16 28.24 -23.97
N TRP A 421 -1.56 29.23 -24.71
CA TRP A 421 -2.64 30.18 -24.43
C TRP A 421 -3.95 29.64 -24.99
N ASP A 422 -4.86 29.26 -24.12
CA ASP A 422 -6.33 29.20 -24.17
C ASP A 422 -6.84 28.09 -23.21
N GLY A 423 -8.11 27.69 -23.24
CA GLY A 423 -8.68 26.68 -22.35
C GLY A 423 -7.94 25.32 -22.29
N ALA A 424 -7.06 25.04 -23.25
CA ALA A 424 -6.16 23.89 -23.27
C ALA A 424 -5.02 23.98 -22.25
N THR A 425 -4.70 25.19 -21.76
CA THR A 425 -3.57 25.44 -20.85
C THR A 425 -3.74 24.72 -19.50
N ARG A 426 -4.94 24.71 -18.94
CA ARG A 426 -5.23 23.98 -17.68
C ARG A 426 -4.97 22.49 -17.82
N CYS A 427 -5.35 21.91 -18.94
CA CYS A 427 -5.15 20.49 -19.18
C CYS A 427 -3.67 20.11 -19.29
N ILE A 428 -2.86 20.95 -19.91
CA ILE A 428 -1.41 20.70 -20.07
C ILE A 428 -0.70 20.85 -18.74
N LEU A 429 -1.08 21.81 -17.90
CA LEU A 429 -0.56 21.99 -16.55
C LEU A 429 -0.73 20.74 -15.69
N PHE A 430 -1.84 20.03 -15.87
CA PHE A 430 -2.20 18.90 -15.03
C PHE A 430 -1.96 17.54 -15.70
N ARG A 431 -1.39 17.55 -16.89
CA ARG A 431 -1.13 16.36 -17.71
C ARG A 431 -0.45 15.23 -16.95
N ILE A 432 0.56 15.56 -16.17
CA ILE A 432 1.38 14.58 -15.43
C ILE A 432 0.67 14.02 -14.19
N TYR A 433 -0.40 14.66 -13.72
CA TYR A 433 -1.18 14.22 -12.55
C TYR A 433 -2.37 13.32 -12.91
N ARG A 434 -2.55 13.02 -14.21
CA ARG A 434 -3.60 12.08 -14.66
C ARG A 434 -3.30 10.66 -14.19
N THR A 435 -4.34 9.90 -13.92
CA THR A 435 -4.20 8.48 -13.56
C THR A 435 -3.55 7.66 -14.67
N ALA A 436 -3.79 8.01 -15.93
CA ALA A 436 -3.21 7.36 -17.11
C ALA A 436 -1.76 7.77 -17.41
N TYR A 437 -1.24 8.86 -16.79
CA TYR A 437 0.11 9.32 -17.09
C TYR A 437 1.18 8.29 -16.73
N ARG A 438 2.03 7.97 -17.70
CA ARG A 438 3.08 6.96 -17.59
C ARG A 438 4.42 7.51 -18.11
N TYR A 439 5.50 7.09 -17.48
CA TYR A 439 6.85 7.52 -17.85
C TYR A 439 7.84 6.35 -17.80
N PRO A 440 8.59 6.07 -18.88
CA PRO A 440 9.64 5.06 -18.87
C PRO A 440 10.89 5.66 -18.22
N GLN A 441 11.35 5.04 -17.17
CA GLN A 441 12.51 5.47 -16.41
C GLN A 441 13.63 4.44 -16.54
N LYS A 442 14.86 4.89 -16.78
CA LYS A 442 16.04 4.05 -16.79
C LYS A 442 16.33 3.55 -15.37
N VAL A 443 16.54 2.23 -15.21
CA VAL A 443 16.61 1.55 -13.93
C VAL A 443 17.79 1.92 -13.03
N ASP A 444 18.87 2.45 -13.62
CA ASP A 444 20.17 2.69 -12.98
C ASP A 444 20.74 4.11 -13.16
N SER A 445 20.01 5.04 -13.81
CA SER A 445 20.51 6.39 -14.10
C SER A 445 20.42 7.31 -12.87
N PRO A 446 21.52 7.68 -12.21
CA PRO A 446 21.48 8.49 -11.00
C PRO A 446 20.94 9.91 -11.21
N SER A 447 21.09 10.48 -12.38
CA SER A 447 20.70 11.87 -12.68
C SER A 447 19.19 12.01 -12.95
N GLU A 448 18.53 10.95 -13.43
CA GLU A 448 17.10 10.96 -13.78
C GLU A 448 16.22 10.41 -12.65
N LEU A 449 16.82 9.76 -11.65
CA LEU A 449 16.12 9.04 -10.59
C LEU A 449 15.73 9.89 -9.38
N GLN A 450 16.11 11.15 -9.37
CA GLN A 450 15.98 12.03 -8.18
C GLN A 450 14.57 12.06 -7.60
N LEU A 451 13.55 11.84 -8.41
CA LEU A 451 12.14 11.95 -8.02
C LEU A 451 11.42 10.60 -7.96
N CYS A 452 12.17 9.48 -8.11
CA CYS A 452 11.62 8.14 -8.08
C CYS A 452 11.67 7.55 -6.66
N GLY A 453 10.50 7.19 -6.17
CA GLY A 453 10.27 6.42 -4.95
C GLY A 453 9.63 5.07 -5.26
N ALA A 454 9.01 4.46 -4.29
CA ALA A 454 8.36 3.16 -4.44
C ALA A 454 7.04 3.09 -3.68
N ARG A 455 6.15 2.24 -4.16
CA ARG A 455 5.00 1.74 -3.44
C ARG A 455 4.99 0.22 -3.59
N LEU A 456 4.89 -0.49 -2.47
CA LEU A 456 4.94 -1.95 -2.48
C LEU A 456 3.55 -2.56 -2.64
N SER A 457 3.53 -3.78 -3.16
CA SER A 457 2.33 -4.59 -3.29
C SER A 457 2.59 -6.04 -2.89
N LEU A 458 1.53 -6.80 -2.67
CA LEU A 458 1.53 -8.23 -2.44
C LEU A 458 0.34 -8.82 -3.17
N THR A 459 0.57 -9.55 -4.26
CA THR A 459 -0.49 -10.24 -4.99
C THR A 459 -0.82 -11.54 -4.27
N LEU A 460 -2.10 -11.80 -4.04
CA LEU A 460 -2.55 -13.01 -3.39
C LEU A 460 -2.53 -14.20 -4.36
N PRO A 461 -2.30 -15.42 -3.87
CA PRO A 461 -2.20 -16.63 -4.68
C PRO A 461 -3.45 -16.93 -5.52
#